data_d2c6784576c9309b1e8e1f3e6c9906dc
#
_entry.id   d2c6784576c9309b1e8e1f3e6c9906dc
#
_cell.length_a   1.000
_cell.length_b   1.000
_cell.length_c   1.000
_cell.angle_alpha   90.00
_cell.angle_beta   90.00
_cell.angle_gamma   90.00
#
_symmetry.space_group_name_H-M   'P 1'
#
loop_
_entity.id
_entity.type
_entity.pdbx_description
1 polymer ?
#
loop_
_entity_poly.entity_id
_entity_poly.type
_entity_poly.pdbx_seq_one_letter_code
_entity_poly.pdbx_strand_id
1 'polypeptide(L)'
;MMHQNHIFKHRPIDPTLYVADIAAIAIPAIHRHGEQEWHYATLACQLHGHVGIYSLLGVKMGLYARKQLNADLASMHVISHAGSTPPMSCFNDGLQVATGSTLGHGLIEVSHDSSPHTEAEFSLQEKHLHLCLKPSYNDIIQSEVAIAQARYGESAEYWHQIRQLAIKYWLEWDRDKIFEQVQ
;
A
#
# COMPACT_ATOMS: atom_id res chain seq x y z
N MET A 1 16.90 15.51 -16.18
CA MET A 1 17.33 15.23 -14.77
C MET A 1 16.39 16.03 -13.88
N MET A 2 15.29 15.43 -13.38
CA MET A 2 14.44 16.11 -12.39
C MET A 2 15.23 16.18 -11.08
N HIS A 3 15.49 17.39 -10.60
CA HIS A 3 16.04 17.58 -9.27
C HIS A 3 15.04 17.01 -8.27
N GLN A 4 15.41 15.92 -7.62
CA GLN A 4 14.64 15.37 -6.52
C GLN A 4 14.73 16.35 -5.35
N ASN A 5 13.76 17.26 -5.24
CA ASN A 5 13.63 18.14 -4.10
C ASN A 5 13.11 17.35 -2.89
N HIS A 6 14.00 16.55 -2.29
CA HIS A 6 13.70 15.89 -1.01
C HIS A 6 13.60 16.95 0.08
N ILE A 7 12.46 16.99 0.77
CA ILE A 7 12.27 17.88 1.92
C ILE A 7 12.99 17.40 3.18
N PHE A 8 13.35 16.12 3.23
CA PHE A 8 14.11 15.53 4.33
C PHE A 8 15.50 15.11 3.86
N LYS A 9 16.55 15.47 4.60
CA LYS A 9 17.92 14.94 4.41
C LYS A 9 17.98 13.45 4.76
N HIS A 10 17.27 13.05 5.82
CA HIS A 10 17.13 11.68 6.28
C HIS A 10 15.66 11.41 6.57
N ARG A 11 15.19 10.21 6.23
CA ARG A 11 13.82 9.80 6.51
C ARG A 11 13.68 9.46 7.99
N PRO A 12 12.54 9.83 8.65
CA PRO A 12 12.34 9.51 10.06
C PRO A 12 12.24 7.99 10.26
N ILE A 13 13.20 7.42 10.93
CA ILE A 13 13.26 5.99 11.29
C ILE A 13 13.31 5.77 12.81
N ASP A 14 13.38 6.85 13.60
CA ASP A 14 13.42 6.78 15.06
C ASP A 14 12.09 6.28 15.62
N PRO A 15 12.06 5.11 16.31
CA PRO A 15 10.82 4.57 16.88
C PRO A 15 10.11 5.50 17.85
N THR A 16 10.85 6.41 18.52
CA THR A 16 10.27 7.35 19.49
C THR A 16 9.30 8.38 18.88
N LEU A 17 9.33 8.53 17.56
CA LEU A 17 8.44 9.41 16.81
C LEU A 17 7.04 8.82 16.58
N TYR A 18 6.84 7.54 16.87
CA TYR A 18 5.63 6.81 16.53
C TYR A 18 4.84 6.40 17.78
N VAL A 19 3.53 6.17 17.61
CA VAL A 19 2.69 5.56 18.64
C VAL A 19 3.14 4.13 18.93
N ALA A 20 2.85 3.63 20.12
CA ALA A 20 3.46 2.44 20.71
C ALA A 20 3.46 1.18 19.82
N ASP A 21 2.33 0.88 19.16
CA ASP A 21 2.21 -0.30 18.29
C ASP A 21 3.01 -0.19 16.99
N ILE A 22 3.15 1.03 16.45
CA ILE A 22 4.00 1.29 15.28
C ILE A 22 5.47 1.36 15.67
N ALA A 23 5.79 1.98 16.82
CA ALA A 23 7.14 1.99 17.37
C ALA A 23 7.69 0.56 17.56
N ALA A 24 6.84 -0.35 18.04
CA ALA A 24 7.22 -1.75 18.29
C ALA A 24 7.64 -2.50 17.02
N ILE A 25 7.09 -2.14 15.86
CA ILE A 25 7.42 -2.79 14.58
C ILE A 25 8.45 -2.01 13.74
N ALA A 26 8.83 -0.80 14.12
CA ALA A 26 9.67 0.06 13.28
C ALA A 26 10.98 -0.62 12.87
N ILE A 27 11.78 -1.09 13.84
CA ILE A 27 13.05 -1.74 13.55
C ILE A 27 12.88 -3.06 12.79
N PRO A 28 12.01 -4.00 13.22
CA PRO A 28 11.78 -5.25 12.46
C PRO A 28 11.25 -5.00 11.05
N ALA A 29 10.34 -4.04 10.83
CA ALA A 29 9.82 -3.72 9.51
C ALA A 29 10.88 -3.12 8.58
N ILE A 30 11.68 -2.17 9.09
CA ILE A 30 12.80 -1.58 8.36
C ILE A 30 13.83 -2.66 7.99
N HIS A 31 14.18 -3.53 8.94
CA HIS A 31 15.13 -4.61 8.68
C HIS A 31 14.64 -5.59 7.62
N ARG A 32 13.34 -5.90 7.63
CA ARG A 32 12.74 -6.88 6.71
C ARG A 32 12.45 -6.31 5.33
N HIS A 33 11.92 -5.09 5.24
CA HIS A 33 11.37 -4.51 4.02
C HIS A 33 12.14 -3.31 3.49
N GLY A 34 13.08 -2.79 4.29
CA GLY A 34 13.90 -1.63 3.98
C GLY A 34 13.26 -0.29 4.38
N GLU A 35 14.12 0.72 4.54
CA GLU A 35 13.72 2.09 4.90
C GLU A 35 12.76 2.72 3.89
N GLN A 36 12.86 2.35 2.62
CA GLN A 36 11.99 2.89 1.58
C GLN A 36 10.53 2.47 1.80
N GLU A 37 10.27 1.18 2.09
CA GLU A 37 8.91 0.73 2.37
C GLU A 37 8.38 1.34 3.66
N TRP A 38 9.20 1.41 4.71
CA TRP A 38 8.83 2.08 5.95
C TRP A 38 8.38 3.52 5.72
N HIS A 39 9.17 4.28 4.96
CA HIS A 39 8.86 5.67 4.67
C HIS A 39 7.53 5.83 3.92
N TYR A 40 7.33 5.09 2.82
CA TYR A 40 6.11 5.21 2.04
C TYR A 40 4.89 4.67 2.79
N ALA A 41 5.04 3.61 3.59
CA ALA A 41 3.97 3.09 4.42
C ALA A 41 3.54 4.10 5.51
N THR A 42 4.48 4.73 6.21
CA THR A 42 4.16 5.76 7.20
C THR A 42 3.54 7.00 6.55
N LEU A 43 4.02 7.41 5.37
CA LEU A 43 3.44 8.52 4.61
C LEU A 43 2.02 8.19 4.11
N ALA A 44 1.79 6.98 3.62
CA ALA A 44 0.46 6.52 3.20
C ALA A 44 -0.52 6.49 4.38
N CYS A 45 -0.10 5.98 5.54
CA CYS A 45 -0.92 6.01 6.76
C CYS A 45 -1.24 7.44 7.21
N GLN A 46 -0.32 8.38 7.04
CA GLN A 46 -0.53 9.79 7.37
C GLN A 46 -1.52 10.45 6.40
N LEU A 47 -1.41 10.21 5.11
CA LEU A 47 -2.34 10.68 4.09
C LEU A 47 -3.74 10.09 4.31
N HIS A 48 -3.80 8.78 4.55
CA HIS A 48 -5.04 8.01 4.73
C HIS A 48 -5.73 8.25 6.08
N GLY A 49 -5.03 8.79 7.06
CA GLY A 49 -5.54 9.11 8.39
C GLY A 49 -5.51 7.94 9.38
N HIS A 50 -5.19 6.72 8.96
CA HIS A 50 -5.03 5.55 9.83
C HIS A 50 -4.16 4.45 9.18
N VAL A 51 -3.83 3.42 9.95
CA VAL A 51 -3.14 2.23 9.43
C VAL A 51 -4.17 1.29 8.83
N GLY A 52 -4.24 1.26 7.50
CA GLY A 52 -5.22 0.50 6.73
C GLY A 52 -4.59 -0.64 5.95
N ILE A 53 -5.29 -1.79 5.85
CA ILE A 53 -4.83 -2.97 5.10
C ILE A 53 -4.56 -2.60 3.64
N TYR A 54 -5.55 -2.02 2.97
CA TYR A 54 -5.47 -1.76 1.54
C TYR A 54 -4.50 -0.62 1.20
N SER A 55 -4.39 0.42 2.01
CA SER A 55 -3.40 1.48 1.80
C SER A 55 -1.97 0.95 1.87
N LEU A 56 -1.68 0.04 2.81
CA LEU A 56 -0.39 -0.63 2.89
C LEU A 56 -0.12 -1.59 1.72
N LEU A 57 -1.13 -2.31 1.25
CA LEU A 57 -1.01 -3.13 0.03
C LEU A 57 -0.72 -2.29 -1.20
N GLY A 58 -1.34 -1.11 -1.33
CA GLY A 58 -1.04 -0.15 -2.39
C GLY A 58 0.41 0.31 -2.36
N VAL A 59 0.95 0.59 -1.17
CA VAL A 59 2.39 0.91 -1.01
C VAL A 59 3.26 -0.25 -1.48
N LYS A 60 2.98 -1.46 -1.04
CA LYS A 60 3.77 -2.65 -1.42
C LYS A 60 3.72 -2.90 -2.93
N MET A 61 2.53 -2.79 -3.55
CA MET A 61 2.39 -2.99 -5.00
C MET A 61 3.09 -1.88 -5.79
N GLY A 62 2.92 -0.62 -5.42
CA GLY A 62 3.59 0.50 -6.09
C GLY A 62 5.11 0.40 -6.04
N LEU A 63 5.67 0.00 -4.88
CA LEU A 63 7.12 -0.23 -4.75
C LEU A 63 7.59 -1.43 -5.57
N TYR A 64 6.80 -2.51 -5.61
CA TYR A 64 7.10 -3.67 -6.44
C TYR A 64 7.10 -3.30 -7.93
N ALA A 65 6.09 -2.59 -8.39
CA ALA A 65 6.00 -2.12 -9.78
C ALA A 65 7.17 -1.22 -10.17
N ARG A 66 7.53 -0.25 -9.31
CA ARG A 66 8.72 0.61 -9.55
C ARG A 66 10.00 -0.20 -9.69
N LYS A 67 10.19 -1.22 -8.85
CA LYS A 67 11.35 -2.12 -8.92
C LYS A 67 11.36 -2.89 -10.25
N GLN A 68 10.23 -3.47 -10.68
CA GLN A 68 10.13 -4.26 -11.91
C GLN A 68 10.35 -3.43 -13.18
N LEU A 69 9.78 -2.22 -13.22
CA LEU A 69 9.90 -1.32 -14.37
C LEU A 69 11.19 -0.47 -14.34
N ASN A 70 11.94 -0.50 -13.25
CA ASN A 70 13.05 0.41 -12.97
C ASN A 70 12.61 1.88 -13.09
N ALA A 71 11.50 2.21 -12.42
CA ALA A 71 10.82 3.49 -12.52
C ALA A 71 11.23 4.45 -11.42
N ASP A 72 11.47 5.70 -11.80
CA ASP A 72 11.60 6.82 -10.86
C ASP A 72 10.24 7.22 -10.27
N LEU A 73 10.26 8.03 -9.21
CA LEU A 73 9.05 8.59 -8.62
C LEU A 73 8.36 9.51 -9.64
N ALA A 74 7.03 9.42 -9.75
CA ALA A 74 6.21 10.18 -10.69
C ALA A 74 6.61 10.04 -12.17
N SER A 75 7.09 8.86 -12.58
CA SER A 75 7.50 8.59 -13.96
C SER A 75 6.58 7.63 -14.72
N MET A 76 5.68 6.93 -14.02
CA MET A 76 4.78 5.96 -14.63
C MET A 76 3.32 6.36 -14.52
N HIS A 77 2.51 5.93 -15.47
CA HIS A 77 1.05 6.00 -15.41
C HIS A 77 0.51 4.77 -14.70
N VAL A 78 -0.54 4.96 -13.88
CA VAL A 78 -1.18 3.90 -13.08
C VAL A 78 -2.67 3.87 -13.36
N ILE A 79 -3.22 2.69 -13.61
CA ILE A 79 -4.67 2.45 -13.62
C ILE A 79 -4.99 1.52 -12.46
N SER A 80 -5.77 2.00 -11.49
CA SER A 80 -6.18 1.20 -10.34
C SER A 80 -7.55 0.58 -10.56
N HIS A 81 -7.69 -0.71 -10.27
CA HIS A 81 -8.96 -1.44 -10.30
C HIS A 81 -9.64 -1.54 -8.93
N ALA A 82 -9.14 -0.79 -7.94
CA ALA A 82 -9.70 -0.80 -6.57
C ALA A 82 -10.98 0.03 -6.40
N GLY A 83 -11.46 0.65 -7.48
CA GLY A 83 -12.65 1.50 -7.43
C GLY A 83 -12.49 2.73 -6.54
N SER A 84 -13.63 3.37 -6.21
CA SER A 84 -13.67 4.61 -5.42
C SER A 84 -14.45 4.48 -4.10
N THR A 85 -14.77 3.24 -3.68
CA THR A 85 -15.55 2.98 -2.46
C THR A 85 -14.70 2.23 -1.44
N PRO A 86 -14.57 2.76 -0.19
CA PRO A 86 -13.89 2.05 0.88
C PRO A 86 -14.56 0.69 1.21
N PRO A 87 -13.80 -0.27 1.71
CA PRO A 87 -12.38 -0.19 2.10
C PRO A 87 -11.37 -0.43 0.96
N MET A 88 -11.80 -0.97 -0.18
CA MET A 88 -10.90 -1.35 -1.28
C MET A 88 -10.18 -0.13 -1.87
N SER A 89 -10.90 0.98 -2.08
CA SER A 89 -10.34 2.22 -2.65
C SER A 89 -9.19 2.85 -1.86
N CYS A 90 -9.02 2.48 -0.58
CA CYS A 90 -7.88 2.90 0.24
C CYS A 90 -6.53 2.46 -0.36
N PHE A 91 -6.56 1.45 -1.21
CA PHE A 91 -5.41 0.99 -2.01
C PHE A 91 -4.83 2.10 -2.90
N ASN A 92 -5.69 2.99 -3.41
CA ASN A 92 -5.28 4.11 -4.26
C ASN A 92 -4.35 5.09 -3.53
N ASP A 93 -4.55 5.31 -2.23
CA ASP A 93 -3.69 6.19 -1.44
C ASP A 93 -2.27 5.63 -1.36
N GLY A 94 -2.16 4.33 -1.12
CA GLY A 94 -0.88 3.63 -1.11
C GLY A 94 -0.16 3.66 -2.45
N LEU A 95 -0.87 3.42 -3.55
CA LEU A 95 -0.33 3.51 -4.91
C LEU A 95 0.23 4.90 -5.19
N GLN A 96 -0.56 5.96 -4.93
CA GLN A 96 -0.13 7.33 -5.18
C GLN A 96 1.15 7.68 -4.42
N VAL A 97 1.20 7.32 -3.14
CA VAL A 97 2.35 7.62 -2.29
C VAL A 97 3.60 6.87 -2.75
N ALA A 98 3.48 5.57 -3.06
CA ALA A 98 4.61 4.73 -3.40
C ALA A 98 5.17 5.00 -4.80
N THR A 99 4.31 5.36 -5.74
CA THR A 99 4.70 5.61 -7.14
C THR A 99 4.99 7.07 -7.44
N GLY A 100 4.40 8.00 -6.65
CA GLY A 100 4.36 9.42 -6.99
C GLY A 100 3.39 9.73 -8.13
N SER A 101 2.70 8.72 -8.67
CA SER A 101 1.68 8.87 -9.70
C SER A 101 0.38 9.31 -9.04
N THR A 102 0.27 10.60 -8.80
CA THR A 102 -0.87 11.16 -8.07
C THR A 102 -1.95 11.68 -9.01
N LEU A 103 -3.16 11.83 -8.46
CA LEU A 103 -4.27 12.48 -9.17
C LEU A 103 -3.89 13.91 -9.60
N GLY A 104 -3.18 14.65 -8.73
CA GLY A 104 -2.72 16.01 -9.03
C GLY A 104 -1.69 16.09 -10.15
N HIS A 105 -0.95 15.02 -10.41
CA HIS A 105 -0.05 14.91 -11.57
C HIS A 105 -0.76 14.36 -12.83
N GLY A 106 -2.02 13.90 -12.73
CA GLY A 106 -2.72 13.24 -13.83
C GLY A 106 -2.09 11.91 -14.22
N LEU A 107 -1.42 11.23 -13.29
CA LEU A 107 -0.67 10.00 -13.52
C LEU A 107 -1.34 8.76 -12.91
N ILE A 108 -2.46 8.91 -12.22
CA ILE A 108 -3.29 7.80 -11.74
C ILE A 108 -4.72 7.98 -12.21
N GLU A 109 -5.30 6.90 -12.67
CA GLU A 109 -6.71 6.75 -12.99
C GLU A 109 -7.31 5.61 -12.16
N VAL A 110 -8.59 5.73 -11.82
CA VAL A 110 -9.35 4.67 -11.15
C VAL A 110 -10.35 4.11 -12.15
N SER A 111 -10.27 2.80 -12.40
CA SER A 111 -11.19 2.15 -13.32
C SER A 111 -12.61 2.13 -12.75
N HIS A 112 -13.61 2.15 -13.64
CA HIS A 112 -15.02 2.11 -13.29
C HIS A 112 -15.59 0.67 -13.31
N ASP A 113 -14.77 -0.32 -12.96
CA ASP A 113 -15.17 -1.71 -12.93
C ASP A 113 -16.29 -1.97 -11.94
N SER A 114 -17.19 -2.86 -12.29
CA SER A 114 -18.32 -3.24 -11.43
C SER A 114 -17.90 -4.07 -10.20
N SER A 115 -16.69 -4.61 -10.21
CA SER A 115 -16.12 -5.39 -9.12
C SER A 115 -14.72 -4.87 -8.80
N PRO A 116 -14.55 -4.06 -7.74
CA PRO A 116 -13.22 -3.59 -7.34
C PRO A 116 -12.31 -4.72 -6.87
N HIS A 117 -11.04 -4.67 -7.28
CA HIS A 117 -10.01 -5.64 -6.93
C HIS A 117 -8.72 -4.94 -6.45
N THR A 118 -7.92 -5.65 -5.65
CA THR A 118 -6.57 -5.19 -5.28
C THR A 118 -5.62 -5.46 -6.46
N GLU A 119 -5.76 -4.65 -7.50
CA GLU A 119 -5.18 -4.82 -8.82
C GLU A 119 -4.85 -3.47 -9.42
N ALA A 120 -3.74 -3.37 -10.17
CA ALA A 120 -3.38 -2.17 -10.90
C ALA A 120 -2.49 -2.45 -12.10
N GLU A 121 -2.63 -1.60 -13.11
CA GLU A 121 -1.77 -1.56 -14.29
C GLU A 121 -0.78 -0.39 -14.20
N PHE A 122 0.44 -0.64 -14.62
CA PHE A 122 1.54 0.32 -14.60
C PHE A 122 2.15 0.42 -15.98
N SER A 123 2.30 1.63 -16.49
CA SER A 123 2.91 1.90 -17.80
C SER A 123 4.07 2.87 -17.67
N LEU A 124 5.20 2.52 -18.29
CA LEU A 124 6.39 3.37 -18.39
C LEU A 124 6.98 3.25 -19.79
N GLN A 125 6.72 4.25 -20.64
CA GLN A 125 7.07 4.18 -22.07
C GLN A 125 6.44 2.93 -22.72
N GLU A 126 7.26 2.08 -23.34
CA GLU A 126 6.81 0.82 -23.97
C GLU A 126 6.65 -0.37 -23.00
N LYS A 127 6.96 -0.16 -21.70
CA LYS A 127 6.85 -1.21 -20.69
C LYS A 127 5.47 -1.16 -20.02
N HIS A 128 4.87 -2.33 -19.88
CA HIS A 128 3.59 -2.53 -19.21
C HIS A 128 3.73 -3.62 -18.16
N LEU A 129 3.08 -3.42 -17.03
CA LEU A 129 3.04 -4.38 -15.93
C LEU A 129 1.65 -4.37 -15.31
N HIS A 130 0.98 -5.49 -15.31
CA HIS A 130 -0.34 -5.67 -14.72
C HIS A 130 -0.22 -6.59 -13.50
N LEU A 131 -0.57 -6.12 -12.33
CA LEU A 131 -0.41 -6.83 -11.06
C LEU A 131 -1.72 -6.97 -10.30
N CYS A 132 -1.93 -8.15 -9.71
CA CYS A 132 -3.00 -8.36 -8.74
C CYS A 132 -2.46 -8.98 -7.44
N LEU A 133 -3.18 -8.78 -6.33
CA LEU A 133 -2.94 -9.52 -5.10
C LEU A 133 -3.31 -10.99 -5.33
N LYS A 134 -2.41 -11.91 -5.01
CA LYS A 134 -2.68 -13.35 -5.16
C LYS A 134 -3.94 -13.76 -4.38
N PRO A 135 -4.79 -14.62 -4.93
CA PRO A 135 -6.05 -15.04 -4.29
C PRO A 135 -5.87 -15.52 -2.85
N SER A 136 -4.81 -16.29 -2.58
CA SER A 136 -4.54 -16.81 -1.23
C SER A 136 -4.37 -15.73 -0.16
N TYR A 137 -3.79 -14.58 -0.49
CA TYR A 137 -3.66 -13.44 0.43
C TYR A 137 -4.98 -12.68 0.59
N ASN A 138 -5.73 -12.54 -0.50
CA ASN A 138 -7.06 -11.94 -0.46
C ASN A 138 -8.02 -12.78 0.44
N ASP A 139 -7.99 -14.10 0.31
CA ASP A 139 -8.78 -15.03 1.13
C ASP A 139 -8.43 -14.91 2.62
N ILE A 140 -7.15 -14.74 2.96
CA ILE A 140 -6.71 -14.48 4.34
C ILE A 140 -7.33 -13.19 4.86
N ILE A 141 -7.25 -12.08 4.08
CA ILE A 141 -7.85 -10.80 4.50
C ILE A 141 -9.34 -10.97 4.72
N GLN A 142 -10.05 -11.51 3.75
CA GLN A 142 -11.51 -11.68 3.83
C GLN A 142 -11.91 -12.53 5.03
N SER A 143 -11.20 -13.64 5.28
CA SER A 143 -11.47 -14.52 6.41
C SER A 143 -11.22 -13.84 7.75
N GLU A 144 -10.07 -13.21 7.95
CA GLU A 144 -9.72 -12.57 9.22
C GLU A 144 -10.59 -11.34 9.51
N VAL A 145 -10.94 -10.57 8.48
CA VAL A 145 -11.88 -9.44 8.59
C VAL A 145 -13.30 -9.92 8.92
N ALA A 146 -13.78 -11.00 8.28
CA ALA A 146 -15.09 -11.58 8.58
C ALA A 146 -15.17 -12.11 10.03
N ILE A 147 -14.10 -12.73 10.54
CA ILE A 147 -14.01 -13.17 11.94
C ILE A 147 -14.08 -11.97 12.89
N ALA A 148 -13.36 -10.89 12.59
CA ALA A 148 -13.38 -9.67 13.38
C ALA A 148 -14.79 -9.02 13.37
N GLN A 149 -15.43 -8.95 12.21
CA GLN A 149 -16.78 -8.41 12.05
C GLN A 149 -17.82 -9.24 12.82
N ALA A 150 -17.76 -10.58 12.73
CA ALA A 150 -18.66 -11.46 13.43
C ALA A 150 -18.52 -11.36 14.96
N ARG A 151 -17.28 -11.11 15.44
CA ARG A 151 -16.98 -11.05 16.88
C ARG A 151 -17.30 -9.70 17.51
N TYR A 152 -17.05 -8.60 16.80
CA TYR A 152 -17.05 -7.25 17.37
C TYR A 152 -18.10 -6.33 16.74
N GLY A 153 -18.72 -6.70 15.61
CA GLY A 153 -19.62 -5.82 14.86
C GLY A 153 -18.90 -4.54 14.39
N GLU A 154 -19.61 -3.43 14.37
CA GLU A 154 -19.07 -2.10 14.05
C GLU A 154 -18.68 -1.33 15.33
N SER A 155 -17.75 -1.89 16.10
CA SER A 155 -17.32 -1.33 17.39
C SER A 155 -15.91 -0.75 17.32
N ALA A 156 -15.47 -0.08 18.40
CA ALA A 156 -14.09 0.36 18.54
C ALA A 156 -13.11 -0.81 18.55
N GLU A 157 -13.51 -1.95 19.11
CA GLU A 157 -12.74 -3.19 19.16
C GLU A 157 -12.54 -3.78 17.77
N TYR A 158 -13.55 -3.68 16.88
CA TYR A 158 -13.42 -4.07 15.47
C TYR A 158 -12.32 -3.25 14.79
N TRP A 159 -12.37 -1.93 14.90
CA TRP A 159 -11.37 -1.06 14.27
C TRP A 159 -9.97 -1.24 14.87
N HIS A 160 -9.89 -1.52 16.16
CA HIS A 160 -8.64 -1.92 16.78
C HIS A 160 -8.09 -3.22 16.17
N GLN A 161 -8.95 -4.24 16.00
CA GLN A 161 -8.56 -5.52 15.39
C GLN A 161 -8.12 -5.34 13.91
N ILE A 162 -8.85 -4.54 13.11
CA ILE A 162 -8.46 -4.24 11.72
C ILE A 162 -7.08 -3.57 11.67
N ARG A 163 -6.81 -2.64 12.59
CA ARG A 163 -5.49 -2.01 12.72
C ARG A 163 -4.40 -3.05 13.04
N GLN A 164 -4.65 -3.98 13.94
CA GLN A 164 -3.68 -5.05 14.29
C GLN A 164 -3.42 -5.98 13.08
N LEU A 165 -4.45 -6.31 12.31
CA LEU A 165 -4.30 -7.07 11.07
C LEU A 165 -3.45 -6.32 10.04
N ALA A 166 -3.70 -5.03 9.86
CA ALA A 166 -2.90 -4.20 8.95
C ALA A 166 -1.41 -4.17 9.35
N ILE A 167 -1.12 -4.00 10.65
CA ILE A 167 0.25 -4.03 11.19
C ILE A 167 0.90 -5.41 10.98
N LYS A 168 0.15 -6.50 11.25
CA LYS A 168 0.61 -7.87 11.01
C LYS A 168 0.98 -8.08 9.55
N TYR A 169 0.11 -7.73 8.61
CA TYR A 169 0.37 -7.90 7.18
C TYR A 169 1.51 -7.00 6.70
N TRP A 170 1.61 -5.77 7.22
CA TRP A 170 2.74 -4.91 6.91
C TRP A 170 4.06 -5.57 7.27
N LEU A 171 4.17 -6.11 8.49
CA LEU A 171 5.38 -6.73 9.00
C LEU A 171 5.69 -8.08 8.33
N GLU A 172 4.68 -8.93 8.13
CA GLU A 172 4.88 -10.33 7.72
C GLU A 172 4.94 -10.53 6.20
N TRP A 173 4.21 -9.72 5.42
CA TRP A 173 4.06 -9.94 4.00
C TRP A 173 5.14 -9.25 3.16
N ASP A 174 5.85 -10.06 2.39
CA ASP A 174 6.90 -9.60 1.49
C ASP A 174 6.28 -9.20 0.15
N ARG A 175 6.51 -7.93 -0.28
CA ARG A 175 6.00 -7.43 -1.56
C ARG A 175 6.47 -8.22 -2.77
N ASP A 176 7.63 -8.90 -2.69
CA ASP A 176 8.14 -9.71 -3.79
C ASP A 176 7.40 -11.07 -3.90
N LYS A 177 6.48 -11.41 -2.97
CA LYS A 177 5.81 -12.71 -2.90
C LYS A 177 4.29 -12.65 -3.02
N ILE A 178 3.67 -11.53 -2.63
CA ILE A 178 2.21 -11.44 -2.47
C ILE A 178 1.47 -11.08 -3.74
N PHE A 179 2.17 -10.57 -4.76
CA PHE A 179 1.56 -10.19 -6.03
C PHE A 179 1.87 -11.20 -7.12
N GLU A 180 1.02 -11.25 -8.12
CA GLU A 180 1.23 -11.98 -9.36
C GLU A 180 0.93 -11.08 -10.55
N GLN A 181 1.55 -11.40 -11.68
CA GLN A 181 1.31 -10.70 -12.93
C GLN A 181 0.11 -11.31 -13.62
N VAL A 182 -0.85 -10.46 -13.99
CA VAL A 182 -1.98 -10.82 -14.85
C VAL A 182 -1.48 -10.87 -16.30
N GLN A 183 -1.87 -11.92 -17.02
CA GLN A 183 -1.50 -12.11 -18.43
C GLN A 183 -2.46 -11.38 -19.38
#